data_699d5a7fdc5947baeca385b92173605d
#
_entry.id   699d5a7fdc5947baeca385b92173605d
#
_cell.length_a   1.000
_cell.length_b   1.000
_cell.length_c   1.000
_cell.angle_alpha   90.00
_cell.angle_beta   90.00
_cell.angle_gamma   90.00
#
_symmetry.space_group_name_H-M   'P 1'
#
loop_
_entity.id
_entity.type
_entity.pdbx_description
1 polymer ?
#
loop_
_entity_poly.entity_id
_entity_poly.type
_entity_poly.pdbx_seq_one_letter_code
_entity_poly.pdbx_strand_id
1 'polypeptide(L)'
;RDRSPSRGLGDVYKRQHQLYEPHKFEGKNITRGFERILWGFFKKMILADWAAVFVDAIFDNPDQYSGLAIFGVLFYTVQLYADFSGGMDVVIGIASMFGIELDENFKRPFFSISITDFWHRWHITLGTWMKDYVFYPVTLSKWMGKFGKWGKKVFGKKTGRTLPICLANLIVFFVVGVWHGAAWKYIVYGMYNGIIIAFSGLMAEHYRNWKKKFNITGKENWYHVFMIIRTFILVNISWFFDRADTVGQAFHMMKLSVTKFAPSQLLLIPAGKEGTA
;
A
#
# COMPACT_ATOMS: atom_id res chain seq x y z
N ARG A 1 -14.55 -13.07 29.39
CA ARG A 1 -14.03 -11.95 28.54
C ARG A 1 -12.52 -11.95 28.70
N ASP A 2 -11.88 -12.69 27.84
CA ASP A 2 -10.43 -12.86 27.85
C ASP A 2 -9.78 -11.54 27.41
N ARG A 3 -9.23 -10.80 28.36
CA ARG A 3 -8.38 -9.63 28.12
C ARG A 3 -6.92 -10.11 28.04
N SER A 4 -6.67 -11.02 27.13
CA SER A 4 -5.30 -11.47 26.90
C SER A 4 -4.49 -10.31 26.30
N PRO A 5 -3.38 -9.90 26.91
CA PRO A 5 -2.44 -8.92 26.34
C PRO A 5 -1.68 -9.44 25.11
N SER A 6 -2.00 -10.63 24.64
CA SER A 6 -1.21 -11.44 23.72
C SER A 6 -1.64 -11.38 22.26
N ARG A 7 -2.35 -10.32 21.79
CA ARG A 7 -2.75 -10.29 20.38
C ARG A 7 -1.55 -10.25 19.41
N GLY A 8 -0.44 -9.64 19.77
CA GLY A 8 0.80 -9.68 19.00
C GLY A 8 1.58 -10.99 19.16
N LEU A 9 1.53 -11.61 20.34
CA LEU A 9 2.13 -12.94 20.60
C LEU A 9 1.31 -14.06 19.97
N GLY A 10 0.00 -13.88 19.77
CA GLY A 10 -0.89 -14.90 19.19
C GLY A 10 -0.52 -15.30 17.75
N ASP A 11 0.06 -14.39 16.98
CA ASP A 11 0.53 -14.69 15.62
C ASP A 11 1.85 -15.49 15.67
N VAL A 12 2.75 -15.14 16.58
CA VAL A 12 3.98 -15.90 16.84
C VAL A 12 3.65 -17.31 17.34
N TYR A 13 2.69 -17.45 18.28
CA TYR A 13 2.27 -18.78 18.78
C TYR A 13 1.65 -19.65 17.68
N LYS A 14 0.81 -19.10 16.80
CA LYS A 14 0.23 -19.85 15.68
C LYS A 14 1.31 -20.38 14.72
N ARG A 15 2.33 -19.55 14.43
CA ARG A 15 3.44 -19.94 13.56
C ARG A 15 4.37 -20.92 14.23
N GLN A 16 4.70 -20.73 15.51
CA GLN A 16 5.49 -21.69 16.29
C GLN A 16 4.81 -23.07 16.32
N HIS A 17 3.50 -23.12 16.54
CA HIS A 17 2.74 -24.36 16.55
C HIS A 17 2.90 -25.11 15.21
N GLN A 18 2.72 -24.42 14.08
CA GLN A 18 2.91 -25.02 12.77
C GLN A 18 4.34 -25.51 12.53
N LEU A 19 5.37 -24.84 13.06
CA LEU A 19 6.76 -25.21 12.85
C LEU A 19 7.21 -26.43 13.68
N TYR A 20 6.57 -26.66 14.84
CA TYR A 20 6.93 -27.76 15.75
C TYR A 20 6.01 -28.98 15.64
N GLU A 21 4.89 -28.88 14.95
CA GLU A 21 4.03 -30.03 14.68
C GLU A 21 4.62 -30.93 13.60
N PRO A 22 4.47 -32.26 13.75
CA PRO A 22 4.91 -33.19 12.70
C PRO A 22 4.01 -33.03 11.46
N HIS A 23 4.61 -32.65 10.35
CA HIS A 23 3.92 -32.54 9.07
C HIS A 23 3.95 -33.86 8.31
N LYS A 24 2.80 -34.30 7.82
CA LYS A 24 2.72 -35.44 6.91
C LYS A 24 3.00 -34.98 5.48
N PHE A 25 3.76 -35.77 4.74
CA PHE A 25 3.95 -35.53 3.32
C PHE A 25 2.63 -35.66 2.58
N GLU A 26 2.23 -34.58 1.90
CA GLU A 26 1.03 -34.55 1.06
C GLU A 26 1.40 -34.07 -0.35
N GLY A 27 1.26 -34.96 -1.35
CA GLY A 27 1.55 -34.63 -2.75
C GLY A 27 0.77 -33.42 -3.26
N LYS A 28 -0.45 -33.21 -2.76
CA LYS A 28 -1.26 -32.01 -3.12
C LYS A 28 -0.59 -30.69 -2.72
N ASN A 29 0.10 -30.64 -1.56
CA ASN A 29 0.81 -29.45 -1.12
C ASN A 29 2.00 -29.14 -2.02
N ILE A 30 2.70 -30.19 -2.48
CA ILE A 30 3.78 -30.03 -3.45
C ILE A 30 3.27 -29.46 -4.77
N THR A 31 2.21 -30.03 -5.34
CA THR A 31 1.66 -29.56 -6.61
C THR A 31 1.16 -28.12 -6.52
N ARG A 32 0.35 -27.79 -5.51
CA ARG A 32 -0.16 -26.44 -5.30
C ARG A 32 0.95 -25.43 -5.02
N GLY A 33 1.93 -25.81 -4.20
CA GLY A 33 3.08 -24.97 -3.91
C GLY A 33 3.88 -24.67 -5.16
N PHE A 34 4.14 -25.68 -5.98
CA PHE A 34 4.86 -25.53 -7.24
C PHE A 34 4.11 -24.64 -8.26
N GLU A 35 2.80 -24.87 -8.46
CA GLU A 35 1.96 -24.01 -9.29
C GLU A 35 2.03 -22.54 -8.84
N ARG A 36 1.98 -22.31 -7.53
CA ARG A 36 2.05 -20.97 -6.97
C ARG A 36 3.43 -20.33 -7.17
N ILE A 37 4.49 -21.08 -7.02
CA ILE A 37 5.86 -20.64 -7.31
C ILE A 37 6.01 -20.22 -8.77
N LEU A 38 5.54 -21.05 -9.70
CA LEU A 38 5.56 -20.72 -11.13
C LEU A 38 4.79 -19.44 -11.44
N TRP A 39 3.61 -19.27 -10.82
CA TRP A 39 2.83 -18.04 -10.95
C TRP A 39 3.58 -16.83 -10.38
N GLY A 40 4.28 -16.99 -9.26
CA GLY A 40 5.14 -15.96 -8.67
C GLY A 40 6.27 -15.55 -9.61
N PHE A 41 6.98 -16.51 -10.18
CA PHE A 41 8.03 -16.26 -11.19
C PHE A 41 7.48 -15.59 -12.46
N PHE A 42 6.32 -16.02 -12.95
CA PHE A 42 5.67 -15.36 -14.08
C PHE A 42 5.43 -13.87 -13.80
N LYS A 43 4.87 -13.54 -12.63
CA LYS A 43 4.66 -12.15 -12.25
C LYS A 43 5.96 -11.37 -12.17
N LYS A 44 7.00 -11.93 -11.52
CA LYS A 44 8.29 -11.27 -11.36
C LYS A 44 9.01 -11.11 -12.69
N MET A 45 9.25 -12.20 -13.41
CA MET A 45 10.16 -12.20 -14.57
C MET A 45 9.50 -11.67 -15.84
N ILE A 46 8.17 -11.87 -15.99
CA ILE A 46 7.47 -11.46 -17.21
C ILE A 46 6.83 -10.09 -17.01
N LEU A 47 6.01 -9.91 -15.96
CA LEU A 47 5.25 -8.68 -15.81
C LEU A 47 6.08 -7.55 -15.17
N ALA A 48 6.79 -7.83 -14.07
CA ALA A 48 7.53 -6.79 -13.36
C ALA A 48 8.78 -6.34 -14.12
N ASP A 49 9.59 -7.28 -14.59
CA ASP A 49 10.85 -6.96 -15.29
C ASP A 49 10.58 -6.29 -16.64
N TRP A 50 9.52 -6.70 -17.35
CA TRP A 50 9.08 -5.99 -18.55
C TRP A 50 8.61 -4.57 -18.26
N ALA A 51 7.78 -4.36 -17.23
CA ALA A 51 7.34 -3.04 -16.84
C ALA A 51 8.50 -2.15 -16.37
N ALA A 52 9.54 -2.74 -15.74
CA ALA A 52 10.73 -2.04 -15.28
C ALA A 52 11.44 -1.30 -16.39
N VAL A 53 11.51 -1.88 -17.59
CA VAL A 53 12.16 -1.23 -18.76
C VAL A 53 11.56 0.16 -19.04
N PHE A 54 10.22 0.27 -19.01
CA PHE A 54 9.53 1.53 -19.22
C PHE A 54 9.67 2.48 -18.03
N VAL A 55 9.58 1.94 -16.81
CA VAL A 55 9.72 2.73 -15.58
C VAL A 55 11.09 3.36 -15.49
N ASP A 56 12.15 2.57 -15.69
CA ASP A 56 13.54 3.03 -15.61
C ASP A 56 13.81 4.07 -16.70
N ALA A 57 13.40 3.81 -17.96
CA ALA A 57 13.57 4.77 -19.04
C ALA A 57 12.93 6.13 -18.73
N ILE A 58 11.69 6.14 -18.21
CA ILE A 58 10.92 7.36 -17.97
C ILE A 58 11.37 8.09 -16.70
N PHE A 59 11.65 7.37 -15.60
CA PHE A 59 12.02 7.99 -14.33
C PHE A 59 13.49 8.43 -14.31
N ASP A 60 14.38 7.70 -14.99
CA ASP A 60 15.80 8.05 -15.04
C ASP A 60 16.08 9.18 -16.06
N ASN A 61 15.16 9.39 -17.03
CA ASN A 61 15.26 10.45 -18.06
C ASN A 61 13.96 11.27 -18.17
N PRO A 62 13.49 11.95 -17.10
CA PRO A 62 12.18 12.58 -17.06
C PRO A 62 11.98 13.71 -18.08
N ASP A 63 13.03 14.44 -18.45
CA ASP A 63 12.94 15.51 -19.43
C ASP A 63 12.87 14.98 -20.85
N GLN A 64 13.60 13.90 -21.16
CA GLN A 64 13.59 13.24 -22.46
C GLN A 64 12.22 12.62 -22.76
N TYR A 65 11.64 11.92 -21.78
CA TYR A 65 10.33 11.27 -21.88
C TYR A 65 9.24 12.04 -21.17
N SER A 66 9.32 13.37 -21.19
CA SER A 66 8.42 14.23 -20.41
C SER A 66 6.93 14.05 -20.73
N GLY A 67 6.58 13.62 -21.95
CA GLY A 67 5.20 13.30 -22.33
C GLY A 67 4.69 11.96 -21.81
N LEU A 68 5.53 11.15 -21.19
CA LEU A 68 5.23 9.81 -20.67
C LEU A 68 5.19 9.72 -19.14
N ALA A 69 5.32 10.83 -18.42
CA ALA A 69 5.41 10.82 -16.96
C ALA A 69 4.23 10.08 -16.28
N ILE A 70 3.00 10.23 -16.83
CA ILE A 70 1.82 9.50 -16.34
C ILE A 70 1.92 7.99 -16.62
N PHE A 71 2.47 7.60 -17.77
CA PHE A 71 2.67 6.19 -18.10
C PHE A 71 3.76 5.58 -17.21
N GLY A 72 4.79 6.34 -16.86
CA GLY A 72 5.85 5.91 -15.95
C GLY A 72 5.27 5.43 -14.61
N VAL A 73 4.39 6.21 -13.98
CA VAL A 73 3.78 5.82 -12.70
C VAL A 73 2.77 4.68 -12.85
N LEU A 74 2.06 4.58 -13.98
CA LEU A 74 1.15 3.47 -14.25
C LEU A 74 1.92 2.16 -14.47
N PHE A 75 3.02 2.18 -15.22
CA PHE A 75 3.92 1.02 -15.35
C PHE A 75 4.56 0.66 -14.01
N TYR A 76 4.96 1.66 -13.21
CA TYR A 76 5.47 1.40 -11.86
C TYR A 76 4.44 0.72 -10.96
N THR A 77 3.16 1.07 -11.08
CA THR A 77 2.08 0.37 -10.36
C THR A 77 2.02 -1.11 -10.72
N VAL A 78 2.16 -1.45 -12.00
CA VAL A 78 2.21 -2.86 -12.46
C VAL A 78 3.49 -3.53 -11.97
N GLN A 79 4.64 -2.90 -12.15
CA GLN A 79 5.95 -3.39 -11.73
C GLN A 79 5.95 -3.72 -10.24
N LEU A 80 5.62 -2.75 -9.39
CA LEU A 80 5.66 -2.90 -7.93
C LEU A 80 4.72 -3.99 -7.43
N TYR A 81 3.50 -4.06 -8.00
CA TYR A 81 2.55 -5.11 -7.64
C TYR A 81 3.02 -6.49 -8.10
N ALA A 82 3.46 -6.61 -9.34
CA ALA A 82 3.88 -7.91 -9.89
C ALA A 82 5.14 -8.42 -9.21
N ASP A 83 6.12 -7.54 -8.95
CA ASP A 83 7.36 -7.86 -8.26
C ASP A 83 7.10 -8.37 -6.84
N PHE A 84 6.45 -7.55 -6.04
CA PHE A 84 6.25 -7.87 -4.63
C PHE A 84 5.24 -9.02 -4.44
N SER A 85 4.09 -9.01 -5.12
CA SER A 85 3.15 -10.13 -5.02
C SER A 85 3.71 -11.42 -5.61
N GLY A 86 4.57 -11.33 -6.63
CA GLY A 86 5.28 -12.46 -7.20
C GLY A 86 6.24 -13.10 -6.21
N GLY A 87 7.08 -12.29 -5.55
CA GLY A 87 7.96 -12.76 -4.48
C GLY A 87 7.19 -13.40 -3.33
N MET A 88 6.06 -12.81 -2.93
CA MET A 88 5.20 -13.41 -1.89
C MET A 88 4.58 -14.73 -2.32
N ASP A 89 4.18 -14.90 -3.59
CA ASP A 89 3.67 -16.17 -4.07
C ASP A 89 4.75 -17.26 -4.05
N VAL A 90 5.99 -16.93 -4.37
CA VAL A 90 7.11 -17.88 -4.25
C VAL A 90 7.29 -18.31 -2.78
N VAL A 91 7.33 -17.37 -1.85
CA VAL A 91 7.52 -17.66 -0.41
C VAL A 91 6.35 -18.50 0.14
N ILE A 92 5.10 -18.11 -0.18
CA ILE A 92 3.91 -18.84 0.28
C ILE A 92 3.85 -20.23 -0.38
N GLY A 93 4.24 -20.33 -1.65
CA GLY A 93 4.30 -21.60 -2.37
C GLY A 93 5.31 -22.56 -1.74
N ILE A 94 6.52 -22.09 -1.42
CA ILE A 94 7.53 -22.88 -0.72
C ILE A 94 7.01 -23.33 0.65
N ALA A 95 6.46 -22.41 1.45
CA ALA A 95 5.92 -22.74 2.78
C ALA A 95 4.81 -23.80 2.69
N SER A 96 3.92 -23.69 1.71
CA SER A 96 2.85 -24.64 1.45
C SER A 96 3.38 -26.06 1.16
N MET A 97 4.50 -26.19 0.44
CA MET A 97 5.13 -27.48 0.18
C MET A 97 5.57 -28.21 1.46
N PHE A 98 5.93 -27.44 2.49
CA PHE A 98 6.26 -27.95 3.83
C PHE A 98 5.04 -28.10 4.74
N GLY A 99 3.81 -27.84 4.25
CA GLY A 99 2.59 -27.90 5.05
C GLY A 99 2.41 -26.70 5.96
N ILE A 100 3.15 -25.59 5.73
CA ILE A 100 3.08 -24.36 6.51
C ILE A 100 2.17 -23.37 5.78
N GLU A 101 1.15 -22.86 6.47
CA GLU A 101 0.24 -21.83 5.95
C GLU A 101 0.74 -20.43 6.31
N LEU A 102 1.01 -19.60 5.30
CA LEU A 102 1.33 -18.20 5.45
C LEU A 102 0.16 -17.32 5.00
N ASP A 103 0.05 -16.15 5.64
CA ASP A 103 -1.00 -15.18 5.31
C ASP A 103 -0.78 -14.54 3.94
N GLU A 104 -1.89 -14.28 3.23
CA GLU A 104 -1.89 -13.52 1.99
C GLU A 104 -1.53 -12.06 2.24
N ASN A 105 -0.62 -11.52 1.43
CA ASN A 105 -0.22 -10.11 1.53
C ASN A 105 -1.01 -9.16 0.62
N PHE A 106 -1.72 -9.69 -0.37
CA PHE A 106 -2.45 -8.90 -1.37
C PHE A 106 -3.85 -9.43 -1.61
N LYS A 107 -4.86 -8.53 -1.56
CA LYS A 107 -6.27 -8.85 -1.83
C LYS A 107 -6.89 -7.81 -2.76
N ARG A 108 -6.57 -7.87 -4.07
CA ARG A 108 -7.08 -6.94 -5.10
C ARG A 108 -6.96 -5.46 -4.68
N PRO A 109 -5.76 -4.95 -4.36
CA PRO A 109 -5.58 -3.64 -3.75
C PRO A 109 -6.08 -2.48 -4.62
N PHE A 110 -5.99 -2.58 -5.94
CA PHE A 110 -6.41 -1.53 -6.86
C PHE A 110 -7.92 -1.39 -7.04
N PHE A 111 -8.72 -2.29 -6.45
CA PHE A 111 -10.17 -2.17 -6.35
C PHE A 111 -10.62 -1.55 -5.02
N SER A 112 -9.74 -0.90 -4.32
CA SER A 112 -10.01 -0.26 -3.03
C SER A 112 -10.83 1.03 -3.21
N ILE A 113 -11.77 1.23 -2.29
CA ILE A 113 -12.68 2.39 -2.30
C ILE A 113 -12.19 3.56 -1.43
N SER A 114 -11.07 3.38 -0.73
CA SER A 114 -10.41 4.42 0.08
C SER A 114 -8.94 4.04 0.29
N ILE A 115 -8.11 5.03 0.69
CA ILE A 115 -6.70 4.77 1.05
C ILE A 115 -6.62 3.81 2.25
N THR A 116 -7.51 3.90 3.22
CA THR A 116 -7.56 2.93 4.33
C THR A 116 -7.87 1.51 3.83
N ASP A 117 -8.84 1.35 2.92
CA ASP A 117 -9.17 0.06 2.31
C ASP A 117 -7.99 -0.48 1.46
N PHE A 118 -7.26 0.41 0.76
CA PHE A 118 -6.04 0.04 0.04
C PHE A 118 -5.01 -0.60 0.97
N TRP A 119 -4.69 0.02 2.10
CA TRP A 119 -3.71 -0.49 3.06
C TRP A 119 -4.18 -1.74 3.81
N HIS A 120 -5.48 -2.05 3.82
CA HIS A 120 -6.00 -3.33 4.30
C HIS A 120 -5.86 -4.45 3.26
N ARG A 121 -5.53 -4.12 2.00
CA ARG A 121 -5.40 -5.06 0.88
C ARG A 121 -3.99 -5.13 0.29
N TRP A 122 -3.15 -4.16 0.64
CA TRP A 122 -1.74 -4.05 0.24
C TRP A 122 -0.83 -4.32 1.42
N HIS A 123 0.13 -5.24 1.25
CA HIS A 123 1.10 -5.63 2.27
C HIS A 123 0.45 -5.90 3.65
N ILE A 124 -0.53 -6.80 3.66
CA ILE A 124 -1.45 -7.04 4.78
C ILE A 124 -0.71 -7.39 6.07
N THR A 125 0.37 -8.20 5.98
CA THR A 125 1.14 -8.61 7.15
C THR A 125 1.87 -7.45 7.80
N LEU A 126 2.46 -6.53 7.01
CA LEU A 126 3.05 -5.29 7.53
C LEU A 126 1.98 -4.41 8.19
N GLY A 127 0.81 -4.26 7.53
CA GLY A 127 -0.31 -3.51 8.09
C GLY A 127 -0.78 -4.05 9.44
N THR A 128 -0.85 -5.37 9.57
CA THR A 128 -1.18 -6.06 10.84
C THR A 128 -0.10 -5.80 11.89
N TRP A 129 1.17 -5.94 11.53
CA TRP A 129 2.29 -5.67 12.43
C TRP A 129 2.29 -4.21 12.92
N MET A 130 2.16 -3.25 12.02
CA MET A 130 2.08 -1.82 12.37
C MET A 130 0.89 -1.51 13.29
N LYS A 131 -0.23 -2.15 13.07
CA LYS A 131 -1.42 -2.02 13.90
C LYS A 131 -1.17 -2.53 15.32
N ASP A 132 -0.56 -3.71 15.45
CA ASP A 132 -0.39 -4.36 16.75
C ASP A 132 0.77 -3.76 17.56
N TYR A 133 1.88 -3.40 16.91
CA TYR A 133 3.10 -2.95 17.58
C TYR A 133 3.28 -1.43 17.61
N VAL A 134 2.60 -0.68 16.74
CA VAL A 134 2.69 0.80 16.72
C VAL A 134 1.35 1.44 17.07
N PHE A 135 0.28 1.14 16.32
CA PHE A 135 -1.00 1.82 16.48
C PHE A 135 -1.64 1.58 17.87
N TYR A 136 -1.77 0.32 18.29
CA TYR A 136 -2.38 0.02 19.59
C TYR A 136 -1.57 0.53 20.77
N PRO A 137 -0.24 0.33 20.89
CA PRO A 137 0.56 0.90 21.96
C PRO A 137 0.45 2.43 22.04
N VAL A 138 0.47 3.11 20.89
CA VAL A 138 0.32 4.57 20.84
C VAL A 138 -1.06 4.99 21.29
N THR A 139 -2.14 4.40 20.77
CA THR A 139 -3.52 4.79 21.11
C THR A 139 -3.90 4.49 22.55
N LEU A 140 -3.32 3.44 23.15
CA LEU A 140 -3.58 3.05 24.55
C LEU A 140 -2.68 3.80 25.55
N SER A 141 -1.74 4.60 25.09
CA SER A 141 -0.82 5.34 25.94
C SER A 141 -1.54 6.42 26.79
N LYS A 142 -1.00 6.68 27.99
CA LYS A 142 -1.55 7.68 28.90
C LYS A 142 -1.57 9.09 28.28
N TRP A 143 -0.54 9.45 27.49
CA TRP A 143 -0.45 10.76 26.84
C TRP A 143 -1.52 10.90 25.74
N MET A 144 -1.78 9.85 24.96
CA MET A 144 -2.85 9.85 23.95
C MET A 144 -4.23 9.99 24.61
N GLY A 145 -4.43 9.36 25.77
CA GLY A 145 -5.64 9.55 26.57
C GLY A 145 -5.84 11.00 27.04
N LYS A 146 -4.74 11.68 27.47
CA LYS A 146 -4.76 13.11 27.81
C LYS A 146 -5.06 13.98 26.58
N PHE A 147 -4.41 13.69 25.45
CA PHE A 147 -4.65 14.37 24.18
C PHE A 147 -6.11 14.26 23.74
N GLY A 148 -6.72 13.08 23.85
CA GLY A 148 -8.14 12.87 23.54
C GLY A 148 -9.09 13.64 24.48
N LYS A 149 -8.76 13.76 25.77
CA LYS A 149 -9.52 14.61 26.73
C LYS A 149 -9.43 16.08 26.35
N TRP A 150 -8.22 16.57 26.04
CA TRP A 150 -8.00 17.93 25.57
C TRP A 150 -8.76 18.20 24.26
N GLY A 151 -8.65 17.31 23.28
CA GLY A 151 -9.36 17.44 22.02
C GLY A 151 -10.88 17.50 22.16
N LYS A 152 -11.47 16.75 23.10
CA LYS A 152 -12.92 16.83 23.42
C LYS A 152 -13.31 18.18 24.02
N LYS A 153 -12.43 18.79 24.82
CA LYS A 153 -12.67 20.08 25.44
C LYS A 153 -12.61 21.21 24.41
N VAL A 154 -11.66 21.17 23.47
CA VAL A 154 -11.40 22.23 22.49
C VAL A 154 -12.27 22.09 21.24
N PHE A 155 -12.38 20.90 20.64
CA PHE A 155 -13.03 20.64 19.35
C PHE A 155 -14.37 19.90 19.48
N GLY A 156 -14.84 19.72 20.70
CA GLY A 156 -16.09 19.00 20.97
C GLY A 156 -15.95 17.47 20.95
N LYS A 157 -17.02 16.81 21.41
CA LYS A 157 -17.02 15.40 21.78
C LYS A 157 -16.74 14.45 20.59
N LYS A 158 -17.20 14.80 19.38
CA LYS A 158 -17.03 13.98 18.17
C LYS A 158 -15.60 14.06 17.65
N THR A 159 -15.14 15.27 17.31
CA THR A 159 -13.80 15.52 16.78
C THR A 159 -12.72 15.06 17.76
N GLY A 160 -12.91 15.35 19.07
CA GLY A 160 -11.96 14.97 20.10
C GLY A 160 -11.83 13.44 20.32
N ARG A 161 -12.78 12.62 19.82
CA ARG A 161 -12.62 11.16 19.80
C ARG A 161 -11.81 10.71 18.57
N THR A 162 -11.90 11.44 17.47
CA THR A 162 -11.23 11.10 16.20
C THR A 162 -9.77 11.54 16.21
N LEU A 163 -9.43 12.66 16.84
CA LEU A 163 -8.07 13.23 16.86
C LEU A 163 -6.98 12.23 17.30
N PRO A 164 -7.14 11.46 18.40
CA PRO A 164 -6.14 10.46 18.81
C PRO A 164 -5.91 9.39 17.75
N ILE A 165 -6.97 8.96 17.06
CA ILE A 165 -6.90 7.97 15.99
C ILE A 165 -6.15 8.54 14.79
N CYS A 166 -6.43 9.79 14.43
CA CYS A 166 -5.73 10.49 13.35
C CYS A 166 -4.24 10.62 13.65
N LEU A 167 -3.89 11.05 14.86
CA LEU A 167 -2.48 11.20 15.27
C LEU A 167 -1.77 9.84 15.31
N ALA A 168 -2.42 8.79 15.79
CA ALA A 168 -1.84 7.45 15.77
C ALA A 168 -1.60 6.94 14.35
N ASN A 169 -2.51 7.20 13.40
CA ASN A 169 -2.30 6.88 11.99
C ASN A 169 -1.12 7.67 11.40
N LEU A 170 -0.99 8.97 11.70
CA LEU A 170 0.16 9.76 11.26
C LEU A 170 1.48 9.17 11.76
N ILE A 171 1.54 8.75 13.03
CA ILE A 171 2.71 8.09 13.62
C ILE A 171 3.00 6.75 12.90
N VAL A 172 1.98 5.93 12.65
CA VAL A 172 2.13 4.68 11.91
C VAL A 172 2.73 4.93 10.53
N PHE A 173 2.18 5.88 9.77
CA PHE A 173 2.67 6.16 8.42
C PHE A 173 4.02 6.87 8.39
N PHE A 174 4.36 7.64 9.42
CA PHE A 174 5.73 8.11 9.61
C PHE A 174 6.71 6.93 9.78
N VAL A 175 6.36 5.97 10.65
CA VAL A 175 7.17 4.75 10.86
C VAL A 175 7.25 3.92 9.57
N VAL A 176 6.16 3.80 8.80
CA VAL A 176 6.18 3.16 7.47
C VAL A 176 7.16 3.87 6.54
N GLY A 177 7.15 5.21 6.50
CA GLY A 177 8.10 5.97 5.69
C GLY A 177 9.55 5.70 6.09
N VAL A 178 9.87 5.71 7.39
CA VAL A 178 11.22 5.37 7.90
C VAL A 178 11.60 3.94 7.58
N TRP A 179 10.65 3.00 7.63
CA TRP A 179 10.87 1.59 7.29
C TRP A 179 11.23 1.40 5.81
N HIS A 180 10.65 2.18 4.89
CA HIS A 180 11.01 2.17 3.48
C HIS A 180 12.44 2.65 3.21
N GLY A 181 13.00 3.53 4.07
CA GLY A 181 14.37 3.98 3.96
C GLY A 181 14.63 5.35 4.59
N ALA A 182 15.93 5.71 4.70
CA ALA A 182 16.36 6.94 5.35
C ALA A 182 16.21 8.21 4.50
N ALA A 183 15.72 8.10 3.24
CA ALA A 183 15.57 9.25 2.35
C ALA A 183 14.27 10.02 2.61
N TRP A 184 14.30 11.35 2.47
CA TRP A 184 13.14 12.22 2.64
C TRP A 184 11.94 11.84 1.77
N LYS A 185 12.17 11.30 0.58
CA LYS A 185 11.11 10.84 -0.32
C LYS A 185 10.18 9.81 0.35
N TYR A 186 10.73 8.89 1.13
CA TYR A 186 9.96 7.87 1.84
C TYR A 186 9.18 8.45 3.03
N ILE A 187 9.74 9.45 3.72
CA ILE A 187 9.00 10.16 4.77
C ILE A 187 7.80 10.89 4.16
N VAL A 188 8.00 11.57 3.03
CA VAL A 188 6.91 12.26 2.30
C VAL A 188 5.87 11.24 1.81
N TYR A 189 6.30 10.11 1.25
CA TYR A 189 5.44 9.00 0.84
C TYR A 189 4.55 8.49 1.99
N GLY A 190 5.15 8.18 3.13
CA GLY A 190 4.39 7.73 4.32
C GLY A 190 3.45 8.82 4.82
N MET A 191 3.94 10.04 5.02
CA MET A 191 3.14 11.15 5.53
C MET A 191 1.99 11.54 4.60
N TYR A 192 2.17 11.48 3.28
CA TYR A 192 1.10 11.68 2.31
C TYR A 192 -0.09 10.73 2.57
N ASN A 193 0.18 9.44 2.69
CA ASN A 193 -0.85 8.44 2.98
C ASN A 193 -1.50 8.65 4.36
N GLY A 194 -0.69 8.91 5.39
CA GLY A 194 -1.15 9.19 6.74
C GLY A 194 -2.04 10.43 6.85
N ILE A 195 -1.68 11.50 6.15
CA ILE A 195 -2.46 12.75 6.10
C ILE A 195 -3.82 12.51 5.44
N ILE A 196 -3.88 11.81 4.32
CA ILE A 196 -5.16 11.51 3.64
C ILE A 196 -6.08 10.69 4.54
N ILE A 197 -5.54 9.68 5.23
CA ILE A 197 -6.31 8.84 6.16
C ILE A 197 -6.82 9.68 7.33
N ALA A 198 -5.97 10.49 7.95
CA ALA A 198 -6.33 11.35 9.07
C ALA A 198 -7.39 12.39 8.65
N PHE A 199 -7.19 13.05 7.52
CA PHE A 199 -8.14 14.01 6.95
C PHE A 199 -9.50 13.34 6.63
N SER A 200 -9.48 12.16 6.02
CA SER A 200 -10.71 11.41 5.73
C SER A 200 -11.49 11.06 7.00
N GLY A 201 -10.78 10.71 8.08
CA GLY A 201 -11.38 10.46 9.39
C GLY A 201 -12.06 11.70 9.98
N LEU A 202 -11.40 12.86 9.92
CA LEU A 202 -11.95 14.14 10.39
C LEU A 202 -13.14 14.60 9.56
N MET A 203 -13.08 14.41 8.23
CA MET A 203 -14.14 14.80 7.30
C MET A 203 -15.28 13.79 7.18
N ALA A 204 -15.27 12.68 7.89
CA ALA A 204 -16.26 11.62 7.76
C ALA A 204 -17.72 12.09 7.97
N GLU A 205 -17.95 13.06 8.83
CA GLU A 205 -19.29 13.64 9.06
C GLU A 205 -19.71 14.54 7.88
N HIS A 206 -18.80 15.34 7.37
CA HIS A 206 -19.05 16.20 6.19
C HIS A 206 -19.37 15.34 4.97
N TYR A 207 -18.64 14.27 4.74
CA TYR A 207 -18.93 13.31 3.65
C TYR A 207 -20.30 12.67 3.79
N ARG A 208 -20.72 12.32 5.02
CA ARG A 208 -22.10 11.79 5.25
C ARG A 208 -23.17 12.81 4.94
N ASN A 209 -22.95 14.06 5.35
CA ASN A 209 -23.91 15.15 5.10
C ASN A 209 -24.00 15.46 3.60
N TRP A 210 -22.88 15.46 2.89
CA TRP A 210 -22.85 15.63 1.44
C TRP A 210 -23.60 14.50 0.73
N LYS A 211 -23.34 13.25 1.10
CA LYS A 211 -24.10 12.11 0.55
C LYS A 211 -25.61 12.28 0.72
N LYS A 212 -26.05 12.68 1.91
CA LYS A 212 -27.47 12.95 2.17
C LYS A 212 -28.01 14.08 1.27
N LYS A 213 -27.25 15.18 1.14
CA LYS A 213 -27.64 16.34 0.32
C LYS A 213 -27.81 15.98 -1.16
N PHE A 214 -26.97 15.09 -1.68
CA PHE A 214 -27.01 14.65 -3.07
C PHE A 214 -27.74 13.32 -3.28
N ASN A 215 -28.48 12.83 -2.27
CA ASN A 215 -29.22 11.56 -2.29
C ASN A 215 -28.35 10.36 -2.70
N ILE A 216 -27.04 10.37 -2.34
CA ILE A 216 -26.13 9.29 -2.62
C ILE A 216 -26.22 8.28 -1.48
N THR A 217 -26.78 7.09 -1.74
CA THR A 217 -26.92 6.03 -0.73
C THR A 217 -25.60 5.30 -0.49
N GLY A 218 -24.69 5.38 -1.46
CA GLY A 218 -23.40 4.66 -1.47
C GLY A 218 -23.48 3.26 -2.06
N LYS A 219 -24.67 2.85 -2.55
CA LYS A 219 -24.89 1.56 -3.22
C LYS A 219 -24.86 1.65 -4.74
N GLU A 220 -24.83 2.87 -5.28
CA GLU A 220 -24.84 3.12 -6.71
C GLU A 220 -23.53 2.64 -7.36
N ASN A 221 -23.64 1.91 -8.46
CA ASN A 221 -22.48 1.36 -9.18
C ASN A 221 -21.51 2.47 -9.64
N TRP A 222 -22.05 3.59 -10.18
CA TRP A 222 -21.22 4.71 -10.60
C TRP A 222 -20.40 5.31 -9.44
N TYR A 223 -21.02 5.41 -8.24
CA TYR A 223 -20.33 5.94 -7.07
C TYR A 223 -19.23 4.99 -6.59
N HIS A 224 -19.48 3.69 -6.66
CA HIS A 224 -18.47 2.67 -6.33
C HIS A 224 -17.28 2.76 -7.29
N VAL A 225 -17.54 2.83 -8.60
CA VAL A 225 -16.49 3.02 -9.63
C VAL A 225 -15.73 4.32 -9.40
N PHE A 226 -16.42 5.43 -9.13
CA PHE A 226 -15.79 6.70 -8.77
C PHE A 226 -14.83 6.58 -7.58
N MET A 227 -15.25 5.89 -6.51
CA MET A 227 -14.40 5.68 -5.32
C MET A 227 -13.15 4.87 -5.66
N ILE A 228 -13.25 3.83 -6.50
CA ILE A 228 -12.11 3.03 -6.96
C ILE A 228 -11.15 3.90 -7.76
N ILE A 229 -11.64 4.60 -8.79
CA ILE A 229 -10.80 5.46 -9.66
C ILE A 229 -10.10 6.54 -8.85
N ARG A 230 -10.83 7.25 -7.99
CA ARG A 230 -10.26 8.26 -7.09
C ARG A 230 -9.15 7.67 -6.21
N THR A 231 -9.40 6.49 -5.62
CA THR A 231 -8.42 5.85 -4.73
C THR A 231 -7.19 5.40 -5.52
N PHE A 232 -7.38 4.85 -6.70
CA PHE A 232 -6.30 4.47 -7.60
C PHE A 232 -5.43 5.67 -7.98
N ILE A 233 -6.03 6.82 -8.32
CA ILE A 233 -5.29 8.06 -8.60
C ILE A 233 -4.49 8.51 -7.38
N LEU A 234 -5.09 8.53 -6.18
CA LEU A 234 -4.40 8.93 -4.95
C LEU A 234 -3.22 8.00 -4.62
N VAL A 235 -3.36 6.70 -4.86
CA VAL A 235 -2.27 5.74 -4.69
C VAL A 235 -1.16 6.01 -5.70
N ASN A 236 -1.48 6.24 -6.98
CA ASN A 236 -0.48 6.55 -8.00
C ASN A 236 0.27 7.86 -7.72
N ILE A 237 -0.39 8.88 -7.14
CA ILE A 237 0.31 10.09 -6.67
C ILE A 237 1.36 9.74 -5.61
N SER A 238 1.08 8.81 -4.70
CA SER A 238 2.07 8.38 -3.70
C SER A 238 3.26 7.64 -4.32
N TRP A 239 3.04 6.90 -5.40
CA TRP A 239 4.09 6.16 -6.11
C TRP A 239 5.15 7.04 -6.76
N PHE A 240 4.85 8.29 -7.10
CA PHE A 240 5.88 9.22 -7.55
C PHE A 240 6.97 9.44 -6.49
N PHE A 241 6.58 9.55 -5.21
CA PHE A 241 7.56 9.70 -4.13
C PHE A 241 8.33 8.40 -3.84
N ASP A 242 7.70 7.26 -4.05
CA ASP A 242 8.34 5.97 -3.84
C ASP A 242 9.43 5.70 -4.91
N ARG A 243 9.11 5.89 -6.20
CA ARG A 243 10.03 5.58 -7.31
C ARG A 243 11.07 6.67 -7.60
N ALA A 244 10.70 7.95 -7.54
CA ALA A 244 11.61 9.03 -7.85
C ALA A 244 12.85 9.04 -6.93
N ASP A 245 13.97 9.56 -7.38
CA ASP A 245 15.21 9.62 -6.59
C ASP A 245 15.11 10.67 -5.47
N THR A 246 14.41 11.78 -5.76
CA THR A 246 14.23 12.89 -4.82
C THR A 246 12.78 13.36 -4.77
N VAL A 247 12.42 14.06 -3.69
CA VAL A 247 11.13 14.74 -3.56
C VAL A 247 10.91 15.77 -4.70
N GLY A 248 11.98 16.48 -5.09
CA GLY A 248 11.94 17.43 -6.20
C GLY A 248 11.60 16.78 -7.53
N GLN A 249 12.23 15.64 -7.85
CA GLN A 249 11.95 14.86 -9.05
C GLN A 249 10.50 14.35 -9.03
N ALA A 250 9.99 13.87 -7.89
CA ALA A 250 8.59 13.43 -7.78
C ALA A 250 7.61 14.55 -8.16
N PHE A 251 7.80 15.76 -7.64
CA PHE A 251 6.98 16.92 -8.01
C PHE A 251 7.15 17.32 -9.47
N HIS A 252 8.37 17.26 -10.01
CA HIS A 252 8.62 17.51 -11.42
C HIS A 252 7.85 16.53 -12.32
N MET A 253 7.93 15.24 -12.03
CA MET A 253 7.20 14.19 -12.75
C MET A 253 5.67 14.37 -12.66
N MET A 254 5.14 14.73 -11.49
CA MET A 254 3.71 15.06 -11.34
C MET A 254 3.31 16.26 -12.20
N LYS A 255 4.14 17.32 -12.24
CA LYS A 255 3.92 18.47 -13.10
C LYS A 255 3.90 18.06 -14.57
N LEU A 256 4.87 17.27 -15.01
CA LEU A 256 4.93 16.77 -16.39
C LEU A 256 3.69 15.92 -16.74
N SER A 257 3.21 15.10 -15.83
CA SER A 257 2.00 14.26 -16.03
C SER A 257 0.73 15.07 -16.32
N VAL A 258 0.69 16.33 -15.89
CA VAL A 258 -0.47 17.24 -16.13
C VAL A 258 -0.23 18.18 -17.29
N THR A 259 1.02 18.65 -17.49
CA THR A 259 1.36 19.70 -18.45
C THR A 259 1.79 19.18 -19.81
N LYS A 260 2.30 17.95 -19.86
CA LYS A 260 2.80 17.33 -21.09
C LYS A 260 2.21 15.93 -21.24
N PHE A 261 1.64 15.66 -22.39
CA PHE A 261 1.09 14.35 -22.72
C PHE A 261 1.39 14.04 -24.20
N ALA A 262 2.30 13.11 -24.42
CA ALA A 262 2.73 12.69 -25.76
C ALA A 262 2.90 11.16 -25.81
N PRO A 263 1.81 10.39 -25.91
CA PRO A 263 1.86 8.92 -25.89
C PRO A 263 2.68 8.33 -27.05
N SER A 264 2.86 9.06 -28.14
CA SER A 264 3.74 8.65 -29.25
C SER A 264 5.20 8.44 -28.84
N GLN A 265 5.66 9.08 -27.78
CA GLN A 265 7.01 8.86 -27.24
C GLN A 265 7.20 7.43 -26.70
N LEU A 266 6.14 6.66 -26.42
CA LEU A 266 6.26 5.23 -26.05
C LEU A 266 7.01 4.40 -27.11
N LEU A 267 6.85 4.79 -28.38
CA LEU A 267 7.54 4.13 -29.50
C LEU A 267 9.06 4.42 -29.56
N LEU A 268 9.51 5.41 -28.79
CA LEU A 268 10.93 5.79 -28.73
C LEU A 268 11.70 5.06 -27.62
N ILE A 269 10.98 4.38 -26.72
CA ILE A 269 11.63 3.59 -25.66
C ILE A 269 12.11 2.28 -26.27
N PRO A 270 13.42 1.95 -26.20
CA PRO A 270 13.96 0.69 -26.72
C PRO A 270 13.31 -0.49 -26.01
N ALA A 271 12.84 -1.47 -26.74
CA ALA A 271 12.17 -2.66 -26.21
C ALA A 271 13.09 -3.66 -25.47
N GLY A 272 14.36 -3.32 -25.25
CA GLY A 272 15.32 -4.13 -24.50
C GLY A 272 16.51 -3.28 -24.08
N LYS A 273 17.11 -3.58 -22.94
CA LYS A 273 18.48 -3.14 -22.64
C LYS A 273 19.38 -3.76 -23.70
N GLU A 274 19.90 -2.97 -24.63
CA GLU A 274 21.14 -3.36 -25.28
C GLU A 274 22.15 -3.58 -24.17
N GLY A 275 22.59 -4.84 -24.03
CA GLY A 275 23.47 -5.23 -22.95
C GLY A 275 24.70 -4.35 -22.93
N THR A 276 24.91 -3.62 -21.86
CA THR A 276 26.23 -3.17 -21.46
C THR A 276 27.02 -4.42 -21.11
N ALA A 277 27.83 -4.86 -22.09
CA ALA A 277 28.90 -5.84 -21.89
C ALA A 277 29.89 -5.33 -20.86
#